data_786db1fba806966566e3a5cc60e0f529
#
_entry.id   786db1fba806966566e3a5cc60e0f529
#
_cell.length_a   1.000
_cell.length_b   1.000
_cell.length_c   1.000
_cell.angle_alpha   90.00
_cell.angle_beta   90.00
_cell.angle_gamma   90.00
#
_symmetry.space_group_name_H-M   'P 1'
#
loop_
_entity.id
_entity.type
_entity.pdbx_description
1 polymer ?
#
loop_
_entity_poly.entity_id
_entity_poly.type
_entity_poly.pdbx_seq_one_letter_code
_entity_poly.pdbx_strand_id
1 'polypeptide(L)'
;LDVVFTTNIRQVVQAVLADQPAAVTGGLLEPITVACFEAGARHDDATYEAALRHARKVAKAMEAFFEQFDLLLTPTLAEPPMDLGVLDMQTDDWDSYFQRLLDAIPFTPLFNVTGGPAASVPLGWSDGGLPIGVQFGAAVGAEATVLRLARELEQAEPWHDRI
;
A
#
# COMPACT_ATOMS: atom_id res chain seq x y z
N LEU A 1 -2.04 -9.93 4.42
CA LEU A 1 -2.47 -8.74 3.69
C LEU A 1 -3.49 -9.08 2.61
N ASP A 2 -3.21 -10.09 1.79
CA ASP A 2 -4.09 -10.54 0.69
C ASP A 2 -5.55 -10.71 1.11
N VAL A 3 -5.81 -11.50 2.14
CA VAL A 3 -7.17 -11.77 2.65
C VAL A 3 -7.96 -10.48 2.94
N VAL A 4 -7.35 -9.51 3.62
CA VAL A 4 -8.02 -8.24 3.95
C VAL A 4 -8.24 -7.41 2.70
N PHE A 5 -7.23 -7.32 1.84
CA PHE A 5 -7.29 -6.52 0.64
C PHE A 5 -8.36 -7.03 -0.33
N THR A 6 -8.32 -8.30 -0.69
CA THR A 6 -9.25 -8.91 -1.65
C THR A 6 -10.69 -8.95 -1.13
N THR A 7 -10.89 -9.23 0.16
CA THR A 7 -12.23 -9.20 0.79
C THR A 7 -12.81 -7.79 0.76
N ASN A 8 -12.00 -6.77 1.11
CA ASN A 8 -12.47 -5.38 1.09
C ASN A 8 -12.78 -4.91 -0.34
N ILE A 9 -11.94 -5.21 -1.33
CA ILE A 9 -12.21 -4.88 -2.74
C ILE A 9 -13.51 -5.56 -3.19
N ARG A 10 -13.70 -6.83 -2.84
CA ARG A 10 -14.96 -7.52 -3.15
C ARG A 10 -16.18 -6.82 -2.58
N GLN A 11 -16.14 -6.43 -1.31
CA GLN A 11 -17.24 -5.70 -0.66
C GLN A 11 -17.51 -4.35 -1.33
N VAL A 12 -16.45 -3.58 -1.63
CA VAL A 12 -16.59 -2.28 -2.32
C VAL A 12 -17.17 -2.45 -3.71
N VAL A 13 -16.67 -3.39 -4.51
CA VAL A 13 -17.20 -3.66 -5.86
C VAL A 13 -18.65 -4.10 -5.79
N GLN A 14 -19.02 -4.98 -4.87
CA GLN A 14 -20.41 -5.38 -4.66
C GLN A 14 -21.32 -4.21 -4.29
N ALA A 15 -20.86 -3.32 -3.40
CA ALA A 15 -21.64 -2.16 -2.98
C ALA A 15 -21.81 -1.13 -4.10
N VAL A 16 -20.75 -0.85 -4.86
CA VAL A 16 -20.77 0.12 -5.97
C VAL A 16 -21.60 -0.39 -7.16
N LEU A 17 -21.52 -1.69 -7.44
CA LEU A 17 -22.21 -2.31 -8.58
C LEU A 17 -23.48 -3.08 -8.17
N ALA A 18 -24.06 -2.79 -7.00
CA ALA A 18 -25.25 -3.47 -6.48
C ALA A 18 -26.40 -3.48 -7.50
N ASP A 19 -26.59 -2.37 -8.22
CA ASP A 19 -27.63 -2.21 -9.24
C ASP A 19 -27.17 -2.64 -10.67
N GLN A 20 -25.91 -3.04 -10.82
CA GLN A 20 -25.29 -3.40 -12.10
C GLN A 20 -24.39 -4.63 -11.99
N PRO A 21 -24.88 -5.79 -11.53
CA PRO A 21 -24.04 -6.98 -11.32
C PRO A 21 -23.35 -7.49 -12.61
N ALA A 22 -23.96 -7.24 -13.78
CA ALA A 22 -23.36 -7.56 -15.06
C ALA A 22 -22.10 -6.72 -15.38
N ALA A 23 -21.84 -5.62 -14.67
CA ALA A 23 -20.68 -4.78 -14.88
C ALA A 23 -19.37 -5.49 -14.48
N VAL A 24 -19.40 -6.39 -13.51
CA VAL A 24 -18.24 -7.19 -13.09
C VAL A 24 -17.74 -8.08 -14.24
N THR A 25 -18.66 -8.66 -15.00
CA THR A 25 -18.34 -9.56 -16.12
C THR A 25 -18.42 -8.88 -17.50
N GLY A 26 -18.96 -7.66 -17.55
CA GLY A 26 -19.26 -6.92 -18.77
C GLY A 26 -18.15 -6.03 -19.32
N GLY A 27 -16.93 -6.14 -18.79
CA GLY A 27 -15.77 -5.40 -19.29
C GLY A 27 -15.70 -3.93 -18.81
N LEU A 28 -16.46 -3.54 -17.79
CA LEU A 28 -16.35 -2.22 -17.16
C LEU A 28 -15.19 -2.13 -16.16
N LEU A 29 -14.71 -3.27 -15.69
CA LEU A 29 -13.55 -3.38 -14.80
C LEU A 29 -12.37 -3.97 -15.55
N GLU A 30 -11.17 -3.57 -15.15
CA GLU A 30 -9.94 -4.17 -15.65
C GLU A 30 -9.85 -5.64 -15.22
N PRO A 31 -9.26 -6.53 -16.04
CA PRO A 31 -9.13 -7.95 -15.73
C PRO A 31 -8.57 -8.23 -14.33
N ILE A 32 -7.51 -7.51 -13.90
CA ILE A 32 -6.94 -7.68 -12.57
C ILE A 32 -7.92 -7.30 -11.44
N THR A 33 -8.77 -6.31 -11.65
CA THR A 33 -9.79 -5.92 -10.66
C THR A 33 -10.85 -7.01 -10.51
N VAL A 34 -11.23 -7.64 -11.63
CA VAL A 34 -12.14 -8.81 -11.62
C VAL A 34 -11.47 -9.99 -10.91
N ALA A 35 -10.22 -10.29 -11.23
CA ALA A 35 -9.45 -11.35 -10.58
C ALA A 35 -9.30 -11.13 -9.07
N CYS A 36 -9.04 -9.90 -8.63
CA CYS A 36 -9.01 -9.52 -7.22
C CYS A 36 -10.38 -9.73 -6.54
N PHE A 37 -11.46 -9.33 -7.20
CA PHE A 37 -12.82 -9.53 -6.73
C PHE A 37 -13.15 -11.02 -6.56
N GLU A 38 -12.74 -11.88 -7.50
CA GLU A 38 -12.92 -13.33 -7.43
C GLU A 38 -12.04 -13.95 -6.35
N ALA A 39 -10.79 -13.47 -6.18
CA ALA A 39 -9.91 -13.90 -5.10
C ALA A 39 -10.54 -13.65 -3.72
N GLY A 40 -11.21 -12.51 -3.53
CA GLY A 40 -11.95 -12.21 -2.30
C GLY A 40 -13.06 -13.21 -1.98
N ALA A 41 -13.59 -13.94 -2.96
CA ALA A 41 -14.58 -14.99 -2.73
C ALA A 41 -13.99 -16.30 -2.16
N ARG A 42 -12.64 -16.45 -2.18
CA ARG A 42 -11.94 -17.62 -1.64
C ARG A 42 -11.91 -17.62 -0.10
N HIS A 43 -12.23 -16.50 0.54
CA HIS A 43 -12.10 -16.29 1.97
C HIS A 43 -13.47 -16.28 2.64
N ASP A 44 -13.63 -17.08 3.69
CA ASP A 44 -14.77 -17.03 4.57
C ASP A 44 -14.61 -15.98 5.69
N ASP A 45 -15.69 -15.69 6.40
CA ASP A 45 -15.71 -14.70 7.48
C ASP A 45 -14.69 -15.04 8.59
N ALA A 46 -14.48 -16.33 8.89
CA ALA A 46 -13.54 -16.75 9.92
C ALA A 46 -12.09 -16.45 9.54
N THR A 47 -11.75 -16.66 8.28
CA THR A 47 -10.43 -16.32 7.71
C THR A 47 -10.21 -14.80 7.71
N TYR A 48 -11.20 -14.03 7.29
CA TYR A 48 -11.14 -12.57 7.32
C TYR A 48 -10.97 -12.02 8.73
N GLU A 49 -11.77 -12.49 9.69
CA GLU A 49 -11.64 -12.11 11.10
C GLU A 49 -10.27 -12.51 11.71
N ALA A 50 -9.71 -13.64 11.31
CA ALA A 50 -8.37 -14.03 11.74
C ALA A 50 -7.30 -13.07 11.20
N ALA A 51 -7.42 -12.64 9.94
CA ALA A 51 -6.54 -11.65 9.33
C ALA A 51 -6.64 -10.28 10.02
N LEU A 52 -7.86 -9.82 10.36
CA LEU A 52 -8.07 -8.59 11.12
C LEU A 52 -7.49 -8.66 12.53
N ARG A 53 -7.61 -9.80 13.21
CA ARG A 53 -6.95 -10.00 14.51
C ARG A 53 -5.43 -9.91 14.41
N HIS A 54 -4.85 -10.42 13.33
CA HIS A 54 -3.41 -10.28 13.08
C HIS A 54 -3.01 -8.83 12.84
N ALA A 55 -3.76 -8.11 12.00
CA ALA A 55 -3.56 -6.68 11.76
C ALA A 55 -3.57 -5.85 13.06
N ARG A 56 -4.53 -6.12 13.95
CA ARG A 56 -4.58 -5.47 15.28
C ARG A 56 -3.37 -5.77 16.16
N LYS A 57 -2.78 -6.98 16.06
CA LYS A 57 -1.53 -7.30 16.78
C LYS A 57 -0.35 -6.50 16.23
N VAL A 58 -0.27 -6.35 14.91
CA VAL A 58 0.76 -5.51 14.26
C VAL A 58 0.60 -4.06 14.69
N ALA A 59 -0.62 -3.52 14.66
CA ALA A 59 -0.90 -2.14 15.09
C ALA A 59 -0.45 -1.91 16.54
N LYS A 60 -0.80 -2.84 17.45
CA LYS A 60 -0.37 -2.75 18.86
C LYS A 60 1.15 -2.82 19.04
N ALA A 61 1.84 -3.61 18.24
CA ALA A 61 3.31 -3.66 18.27
C ALA A 61 3.92 -2.33 17.80
N MET A 62 3.31 -1.68 16.79
CA MET A 62 3.73 -0.36 16.33
C MET A 62 3.43 0.76 17.33
N GLU A 63 2.30 0.69 18.05
CA GLU A 63 2.03 1.60 19.17
C GLU A 63 3.17 1.54 20.21
N ALA A 64 3.55 0.34 20.65
CA ALA A 64 4.65 0.16 21.60
C ALA A 64 6.02 0.62 21.05
N PHE A 65 6.26 0.48 19.74
CA PHE A 65 7.46 1.00 19.09
C PHE A 65 7.49 2.53 19.17
N PHE A 66 6.39 3.19 18.86
CA PHE A 66 6.29 4.66 18.89
C PHE A 66 6.20 5.26 20.28
N GLU A 67 6.10 4.47 21.35
CA GLU A 67 6.37 4.95 22.73
C GLU A 67 7.86 5.28 22.96
N GLN A 68 8.76 4.71 22.14
CA GLN A 68 10.21 4.84 22.27
C GLN A 68 10.85 5.65 21.14
N PHE A 69 10.19 5.73 19.98
CA PHE A 69 10.70 6.38 18.79
C PHE A 69 9.65 7.31 18.19
N ASP A 70 10.05 8.47 17.73
CA ASP A 70 9.16 9.45 17.12
C ASP A 70 8.76 9.04 15.69
N LEU A 71 9.67 8.36 14.97
CA LEU A 71 9.53 8.03 13.56
C LEU A 71 10.13 6.65 13.25
N LEU A 72 9.55 5.98 12.26
CA LEU A 72 10.13 4.82 11.59
C LEU A 72 10.54 5.23 10.17
N LEU A 73 11.81 5.05 9.84
CA LEU A 73 12.37 5.31 8.52
C LEU A 73 12.56 4.00 7.76
N THR A 74 12.12 3.96 6.50
CA THR A 74 12.30 2.81 5.59
C THR A 74 12.52 3.32 4.16
N PRO A 75 13.03 2.50 3.23
CA PRO A 75 12.79 2.76 1.81
C PRO A 75 11.29 2.80 1.54
N THR A 76 10.86 3.54 0.51
CA THR A 76 9.45 3.48 0.05
C THR A 76 9.19 2.20 -0.73
N LEU A 77 10.07 1.89 -1.69
CA LEU A 77 10.03 0.67 -2.50
C LEU A 77 11.28 -0.17 -2.22
N ALA A 78 11.20 -1.47 -2.52
CA ALA A 78 12.34 -2.39 -2.42
C ALA A 78 13.40 -2.13 -3.49
N GLU A 79 12.97 -1.63 -4.63
CA GLU A 79 13.77 -1.39 -5.84
C GLU A 79 13.44 -0.04 -6.45
N PRO A 80 14.27 0.51 -7.34
CA PRO A 80 13.88 1.64 -8.19
C PRO A 80 12.57 1.37 -8.93
N PRO A 81 11.86 2.40 -9.43
CA PRO A 81 10.62 2.22 -10.17
C PRO A 81 10.76 1.15 -11.26
N MET A 82 9.81 0.22 -11.29
CA MET A 82 9.77 -0.87 -12.28
C MET A 82 9.50 -0.32 -13.68
N ASP A 83 9.91 -1.07 -14.70
CA ASP A 83 9.53 -0.78 -16.07
C ASP A 83 8.01 -0.84 -16.25
N LEU A 84 7.50 -0.02 -17.19
CA LEU A 84 6.08 -0.04 -17.55
C LEU A 84 5.67 -1.42 -18.07
N GLY A 85 4.52 -1.92 -17.64
CA GLY A 85 3.98 -3.22 -18.00
C GLY A 85 4.38 -4.37 -17.09
N VAL A 86 5.30 -4.17 -16.12
CA VAL A 86 5.65 -5.20 -15.13
C VAL A 86 4.45 -5.52 -14.21
N LEU A 87 3.67 -4.51 -13.84
CA LEU A 87 2.37 -4.66 -13.18
C LEU A 87 1.28 -4.39 -14.23
N ASP A 88 0.98 -5.41 -15.04
CA ASP A 88 0.00 -5.30 -16.12
C ASP A 88 -1.42 -5.50 -15.57
N MET A 89 -2.26 -4.46 -15.69
CA MET A 89 -3.65 -4.47 -15.26
C MET A 89 -4.55 -5.34 -16.15
N GLN A 90 -4.03 -5.79 -17.33
CA GLN A 90 -4.75 -6.67 -18.26
C GLN A 90 -4.58 -8.16 -17.93
N THR A 91 -3.80 -8.50 -16.90
CA THR A 91 -3.69 -9.90 -16.44
C THR A 91 -4.91 -10.29 -15.59
N ASP A 92 -5.27 -11.57 -15.63
CA ASP A 92 -6.24 -12.21 -14.74
C ASP A 92 -5.57 -13.09 -13.66
N ASP A 93 -4.24 -13.16 -13.65
CA ASP A 93 -3.45 -13.87 -12.63
C ASP A 93 -3.23 -12.98 -11.39
N TRP A 94 -4.21 -12.98 -10.50
CA TRP A 94 -4.15 -12.24 -9.25
C TRP A 94 -2.97 -12.65 -8.36
N ASP A 95 -2.71 -13.93 -8.23
CA ASP A 95 -1.73 -14.43 -7.27
C ASP A 95 -0.30 -13.98 -7.66
N SER A 96 0.06 -14.10 -8.95
CA SER A 96 1.36 -13.61 -9.47
C SER A 96 1.45 -12.08 -9.43
N TYR A 97 0.38 -11.38 -9.80
CA TYR A 97 0.34 -9.91 -9.77
C TYR A 97 0.54 -9.38 -8.35
N PHE A 98 -0.22 -9.94 -7.39
CA PHE A 98 -0.17 -9.49 -6.00
C PHE A 98 1.18 -9.80 -5.33
N GLN A 99 1.77 -10.97 -5.61
CA GLN A 99 3.10 -11.29 -5.11
C GLN A 99 4.14 -10.30 -5.63
N ARG A 100 4.14 -9.99 -6.92
CA ARG A 100 5.04 -9.00 -7.52
C ARG A 100 4.84 -7.60 -6.93
N LEU A 101 3.60 -7.22 -6.70
CA LEU A 101 3.28 -5.97 -6.01
C LEU A 101 3.87 -5.94 -4.60
N LEU A 102 3.68 -7.00 -3.79
CA LEU A 102 4.21 -7.08 -2.44
C LEU A 102 5.75 -7.06 -2.40
N ASP A 103 6.40 -7.69 -3.37
CA ASP A 103 7.86 -7.66 -3.50
C ASP A 103 8.37 -6.23 -3.73
N ALA A 104 7.61 -5.41 -4.47
CA ALA A 104 7.95 -4.03 -4.74
C ALA A 104 7.67 -3.07 -3.57
N ILE A 105 6.61 -3.33 -2.78
CA ILE A 105 6.14 -2.43 -1.71
C ILE A 105 6.19 -3.07 -0.30
N PRO A 106 7.29 -3.69 0.14
CA PRO A 106 7.30 -4.45 1.40
C PRO A 106 7.08 -3.60 2.66
N PHE A 107 7.30 -2.29 2.59
CA PHE A 107 7.26 -1.38 3.75
C PHE A 107 5.97 -0.56 3.85
N THR A 108 5.40 -0.15 2.72
CA THR A 108 4.25 0.77 2.69
C THR A 108 2.96 0.18 3.29
N PRO A 109 2.65 -1.13 3.15
CA PRO A 109 1.43 -1.70 3.73
C PRO A 109 1.36 -1.64 5.25
N LEU A 110 2.48 -1.47 5.94
CA LEU A 110 2.51 -1.35 7.40
C LEU A 110 1.60 -0.21 7.87
N PHE A 111 1.71 0.97 7.26
CA PHE A 111 0.93 2.14 7.65
C PHE A 111 -0.53 2.04 7.23
N ASN A 112 -0.83 1.37 6.12
CA ASN A 112 -2.22 1.05 5.73
C ASN A 112 -2.91 0.13 6.74
N VAL A 113 -2.15 -0.79 7.35
CA VAL A 113 -2.67 -1.75 8.34
C VAL A 113 -2.79 -1.11 9.72
N THR A 114 -1.85 -0.25 10.11
CA THR A 114 -1.79 0.35 11.44
C THR A 114 -2.57 1.65 11.56
N GLY A 115 -2.84 2.33 10.44
CA GLY A 115 -3.53 3.62 10.38
C GLY A 115 -2.66 4.81 10.80
N GLY A 116 -1.35 4.62 10.97
CA GLY A 116 -0.41 5.70 11.25
C GLY A 116 -0.13 6.56 10.01
N PRO A 117 0.19 7.85 10.18
CA PRO A 117 0.59 8.71 9.07
C PRO A 117 1.97 8.32 8.55
N ALA A 118 2.13 8.38 7.22
CA ALA A 118 3.41 8.21 6.56
C ALA A 118 3.55 9.16 5.39
N ALA A 119 4.79 9.51 5.06
CA ALA A 119 5.14 10.27 3.87
C ALA A 119 6.34 9.63 3.18
N SER A 120 6.43 9.81 1.87
CA SER A 120 7.59 9.47 1.07
C SER A 120 8.14 10.71 0.40
N VAL A 121 9.45 10.90 0.48
CA VAL A 121 10.15 12.03 -0.16
C VAL A 121 11.32 11.50 -1.00
N PRO A 122 11.63 12.11 -2.14
CA PRO A 122 12.70 11.67 -3.03
C PRO A 122 14.05 12.20 -2.55
N LEU A 123 14.73 11.43 -1.72
CA LEU A 123 16.06 11.80 -1.17
C LEU A 123 17.24 11.09 -1.87
N GLY A 124 16.96 10.20 -2.80
CA GLY A 124 17.97 9.49 -3.59
C GLY A 124 17.62 9.49 -5.06
N TRP A 125 18.62 9.13 -5.88
CA TRP A 125 18.47 9.05 -7.33
C TRP A 125 19.21 7.81 -7.83
N SER A 126 18.57 7.06 -8.70
CA SER A 126 19.24 5.92 -9.37
C SER A 126 20.27 6.42 -10.38
N ASP A 127 21.14 5.52 -10.86
CA ASP A 127 22.09 5.84 -11.95
C ASP A 127 21.38 6.30 -13.23
N GLY A 128 20.13 5.87 -13.44
CA GLY A 128 19.26 6.29 -14.54
C GLY A 128 18.52 7.60 -14.30
N GLY A 129 18.73 8.28 -13.17
CA GLY A 129 18.09 9.56 -12.84
C GLY A 129 16.66 9.42 -12.30
N LEU A 130 16.20 8.21 -11.95
CA LEU A 130 14.89 8.02 -11.34
C LEU A 130 14.94 8.33 -9.83
N PRO A 131 13.89 8.95 -9.27
CA PRO A 131 13.85 9.28 -7.85
C PRO A 131 13.73 8.01 -7.00
N ILE A 132 14.48 7.97 -5.89
CA ILE A 132 14.40 6.94 -4.87
C ILE A 132 13.70 7.53 -3.65
N GLY A 133 12.52 7.00 -3.33
CA GLY A 133 11.72 7.45 -2.20
C GLY A 133 12.24 6.92 -0.87
N VAL A 134 12.32 7.81 0.09
CA VAL A 134 12.53 7.47 1.52
C VAL A 134 11.21 7.70 2.24
N GLN A 135 10.70 6.65 2.87
CA GLN A 135 9.47 6.69 3.65
C GLN A 135 9.78 6.91 5.13
N PHE A 136 8.98 7.73 5.77
CA PHE A 136 8.94 7.82 7.22
C PHE A 136 7.50 7.91 7.69
N GLY A 137 7.24 7.23 8.79
CA GLY A 137 5.93 7.21 9.39
C GLY A 137 5.99 7.38 10.90
N ALA A 138 4.87 7.73 11.50
CA ALA A 138 4.75 8.06 12.90
C ALA A 138 3.53 7.39 13.55
N ALA A 139 3.38 7.59 14.86
CA ALA A 139 2.20 7.17 15.61
C ALA A 139 0.91 7.77 15.02
N VAL A 140 -0.21 7.09 15.24
CA VAL A 140 -1.54 7.59 14.87
C VAL A 140 -1.76 8.97 15.52
N GLY A 141 -2.16 9.96 14.72
CA GLY A 141 -2.37 11.35 15.17
C GLY A 141 -1.11 12.23 15.14
N ALA A 142 0.05 11.69 14.71
CA ALA A 142 1.30 12.44 14.63
C ALA A 142 1.60 13.00 13.22
N GLU A 143 0.57 13.35 12.44
CA GLU A 143 0.68 13.90 11.08
C GLU A 143 1.58 15.15 11.03
N ALA A 144 1.47 16.00 12.06
CA ALA A 144 2.28 17.22 12.15
C ALA A 144 3.79 16.91 12.24
N THR A 145 4.18 15.80 12.87
CA THR A 145 5.59 15.36 12.96
C THR A 145 6.09 14.91 11.59
N VAL A 146 5.30 14.12 10.88
CA VAL A 146 5.60 13.66 9.52
C VAL A 146 5.76 14.84 8.56
N LEU A 147 4.79 15.78 8.56
CA LEU A 147 4.83 16.95 7.69
C LEU A 147 5.98 17.91 8.01
N ARG A 148 6.33 18.06 9.28
CA ARG A 148 7.46 18.88 9.71
C ARG A 148 8.77 18.31 9.18
N LEU A 149 9.00 17.00 9.36
CA LEU A 149 10.18 16.34 8.83
C LEU A 149 10.26 16.43 7.31
N ALA A 150 9.14 16.19 6.60
CA ALA A 150 9.10 16.33 5.14
C ALA A 150 9.55 17.73 4.70
N ARG A 151 9.05 18.79 5.35
CA ARG A 151 9.46 20.18 5.08
C ARG A 151 10.95 20.43 5.37
N GLU A 152 11.45 19.92 6.49
CA GLU A 152 12.87 20.10 6.84
C GLU A 152 13.78 19.41 5.82
N LEU A 153 13.43 18.21 5.38
CA LEU A 153 14.15 17.47 4.34
C LEU A 153 14.10 18.20 2.98
N GLU A 154 12.94 18.72 2.59
CA GLU A 154 12.78 19.50 1.37
C GLU A 154 13.63 20.78 1.38
N GLN A 155 13.77 21.42 2.55
CA GLN A 155 14.63 22.61 2.71
C GLN A 155 16.12 22.26 2.68
N ALA A 156 16.51 21.11 3.25
CA ALA A 156 17.89 20.66 3.30
C ALA A 156 18.39 20.13 1.95
N GLU A 157 17.57 19.39 1.24
CA GLU A 157 17.85 18.76 -0.05
C GLU A 157 16.68 19.02 -1.03
N PRO A 158 16.61 20.23 -1.63
CA PRO A 158 15.52 20.56 -2.55
C PRO A 158 15.51 19.65 -3.78
N TRP A 159 14.33 19.12 -4.11
CA TRP A 159 14.16 18.21 -5.26
C TRP A 159 13.28 18.76 -6.37
N HIS A 160 12.67 19.95 -6.20
CA HIS A 160 11.72 20.52 -7.16
C HIS A 160 12.31 20.78 -8.54
N ASP A 161 13.64 20.99 -8.64
CA ASP A 161 14.35 21.18 -9.92
C ASP A 161 14.81 19.84 -10.55
N ARG A 162 14.51 18.71 -9.91
CA ARG A 162 14.98 17.38 -10.32
C ARG A 162 13.86 16.44 -10.76
N ILE A 163 12.60 16.85 -10.56
CA ILE A 163 11.39 16.08 -10.90
C ILE A 163 10.67 16.73 -12.04
#